data_569e1b2ce884839b906d7acefc6096a7
#
_entry.id   569e1b2ce884839b906d7acefc6096a7
#
_cell.length_a   1.000
_cell.length_b   1.000
_cell.length_c   1.000
_cell.angle_alpha   90.00
_cell.angle_beta   90.00
_cell.angle_gamma   90.00
#
_symmetry.space_group_name_H-M   'P 1'
#
loop_
_entity.id
_entity.type
_entity.pdbx_description
1 polymer ?
#
loop_
_entity_poly.entity_id
_entity_poly.type
_entity_poly.pdbx_seq_one_letter_code
_entity_poly.pdbx_strand_id
1 'polypeptide(L)'
;MTPTETDKLIRQLIGGDPHAPVAILQRAENSTDPVLLVAAALINSAGPDRLGRAAELAGNTRDRQLVAIAAAHVAGDQDRVDALVRDHLVDHPDHLLVAWIAA
;
A
#
# COMPACT_ATOMS: atom_id res chain seq x y z
N MET A 1 0.30 -0.50 16.29
CA MET A 1 1.11 -1.41 15.42
C MET A 1 2.43 -0.74 15.08
N THR A 2 3.51 -1.48 15.12
CA THR A 2 4.84 -0.97 14.77
C THR A 2 5.09 -1.07 13.25
N PRO A 3 5.98 -0.24 12.68
CA PRO A 3 6.39 -0.38 11.28
C PRO A 3 6.92 -1.77 10.94
N THR A 4 7.58 -2.44 11.90
CA THR A 4 8.09 -3.80 11.73
C THR A 4 6.97 -4.82 11.53
N GLU A 5 5.86 -4.68 12.24
CA GLU A 5 4.70 -5.57 12.08
C GLU A 5 4.02 -5.36 10.74
N THR A 6 3.90 -4.10 10.30
CA THR A 6 3.36 -3.77 8.97
C THR A 6 4.25 -4.39 7.88
N ASP A 7 5.55 -4.22 7.98
CA ASP A 7 6.51 -4.77 7.02
C ASP A 7 6.40 -6.30 6.94
N LYS A 8 6.30 -6.97 8.08
CA LYS A 8 6.12 -8.42 8.14
C LYS A 8 4.84 -8.86 7.42
N LEU A 9 3.73 -8.19 7.67
CA LEU A 9 2.45 -8.52 7.03
C LEU A 9 2.50 -8.32 5.52
N ILE A 10 3.16 -7.26 5.06
CA ILE A 10 3.33 -6.99 3.63
C ILE A 10 4.17 -8.08 2.98
N ARG A 11 5.26 -8.50 3.61
CA ARG A 11 6.10 -9.61 3.10
C ARG A 11 5.32 -10.92 3.04
N GLN A 12 4.48 -11.20 4.02
CA GLN A 12 3.62 -12.37 4.01
C GLN A 12 2.60 -12.30 2.88
N LEU A 13 2.01 -11.13 2.65
CA LEU A 13 1.06 -10.92 1.55
C LEU A 13 1.72 -11.20 0.20
N ILE A 14 2.88 -10.61 -0.04
CA ILE A 14 3.64 -10.76 -1.29
C ILE A 14 4.07 -12.21 -1.49
N GLY A 15 4.41 -12.90 -0.41
CA GLY A 15 4.80 -14.30 -0.43
C GLY A 15 3.66 -15.29 -0.59
N GLY A 16 2.41 -14.83 -0.63
CA GLY A 16 1.25 -15.68 -0.85
C GLY A 16 0.71 -16.37 0.39
N ASP A 17 1.03 -15.86 1.60
CA ASP A 17 0.48 -16.39 2.85
C ASP A 17 -1.05 -16.19 2.87
N PRO A 18 -1.86 -17.28 2.93
CA PRO A 18 -3.32 -17.16 2.88
C PRO A 18 -3.93 -16.43 4.07
N HIS A 19 -3.22 -16.29 5.18
CA HIS A 19 -3.70 -15.58 6.37
C HIS A 19 -3.39 -14.08 6.34
N ALA A 20 -2.46 -13.63 5.49
CA ALA A 20 -2.03 -12.23 5.45
C ALA A 20 -3.14 -11.27 5.04
N PRO A 21 -3.96 -11.53 4.00
CA PRO A 21 -5.03 -10.62 3.61
C PRO A 21 -6.02 -10.35 4.75
N VAL A 22 -6.47 -11.38 5.45
CA VAL A 22 -7.42 -11.25 6.56
C VAL A 22 -6.79 -10.45 7.71
N ALA A 23 -5.56 -10.75 8.07
CA ALA A 23 -4.85 -10.04 9.14
C ALA A 23 -4.69 -8.56 8.81
N ILE A 24 -4.33 -8.23 7.57
CA ILE A 24 -4.18 -6.84 7.13
C ILE A 24 -5.52 -6.10 7.21
N LEU A 25 -6.60 -6.70 6.71
CA LEU A 25 -7.92 -6.08 6.73
C LEU A 25 -8.41 -5.82 8.16
N GLN A 26 -8.21 -6.79 9.06
CA GLN A 26 -8.61 -6.64 10.46
C GLN A 26 -7.85 -5.52 11.16
N ARG A 27 -6.53 -5.46 10.97
CA ARG A 27 -5.70 -4.43 11.60
C ARG A 27 -5.90 -3.05 11.01
N ALA A 28 -6.26 -2.97 9.73
CA ALA A 28 -6.51 -1.71 9.05
C ALA A 28 -7.69 -0.93 9.65
N GLU A 29 -8.66 -1.61 10.28
CA GLU A 29 -9.83 -0.97 10.87
C GLU A 29 -9.45 0.07 11.92
N ASN A 30 -8.38 -0.17 12.68
CA ASN A 30 -7.93 0.70 13.77
C ASN A 30 -6.52 1.25 13.56
N SER A 31 -5.97 1.10 12.37
CA SER A 31 -4.59 1.51 12.08
C SER A 31 -4.49 2.99 11.73
N THR A 32 -3.40 3.60 12.16
CA THR A 32 -2.95 4.92 11.71
C THR A 32 -1.74 4.85 10.79
N ASP A 33 -1.35 3.64 10.39
CA ASP A 33 -0.22 3.41 9.49
C ASP A 33 -0.70 3.51 8.04
N PRO A 34 -0.29 4.53 7.27
CA PRO A 34 -0.74 4.69 5.89
C PRO A 34 -0.34 3.52 4.99
N VAL A 35 0.79 2.88 5.24
CA VAL A 35 1.24 1.72 4.44
C VAL A 35 0.27 0.55 4.61
N LEU A 36 -0.14 0.26 5.84
CA LEU A 36 -1.10 -0.82 6.11
C LEU A 36 -2.47 -0.51 5.49
N LEU A 37 -2.91 0.74 5.56
CA LEU A 37 -4.18 1.16 4.96
C LEU A 37 -4.15 1.01 3.44
N VAL A 38 -3.04 1.34 2.80
CA VAL A 38 -2.85 1.13 1.36
C VAL A 38 -2.93 -0.36 1.02
N ALA A 39 -2.23 -1.21 1.77
CA ALA A 39 -2.27 -2.66 1.55
C ALA A 39 -3.70 -3.20 1.66
N ALA A 40 -4.45 -2.77 2.66
CA ALA A 40 -5.85 -3.17 2.83
C ALA A 40 -6.72 -2.70 1.67
N ALA A 41 -6.52 -1.49 1.17
CA ALA A 41 -7.25 -0.96 0.03
C ALA A 41 -6.97 -1.74 -1.26
N LEU A 42 -5.74 -2.20 -1.44
CA LEU A 42 -5.36 -3.04 -2.58
C LEU A 42 -6.02 -4.43 -2.52
N ILE A 43 -6.19 -4.97 -1.32
CA ILE A 43 -6.84 -6.27 -1.11
C ILE A 43 -8.35 -6.16 -1.35
N ASN A 44 -8.98 -5.10 -0.84
CA ASN A 44 -10.42 -4.87 -0.95
C ASN A 44 -10.71 -3.40 -1.22
N SER A 45 -10.73 -3.02 -2.50
CA SER A 45 -11.01 -1.66 -2.93
C SER A 45 -12.48 -1.25 -2.79
N ALA A 46 -13.37 -2.21 -2.64
CA ALA A 46 -14.81 -1.97 -2.46
C ALA A 46 -15.20 -1.67 -1.01
N GLY A 47 -14.25 -1.76 -0.08
CA GLY A 47 -14.49 -1.49 1.34
C GLY A 47 -14.46 0.00 1.68
N PRO A 48 -14.29 0.34 2.97
CA PRO A 48 -14.17 1.72 3.41
C PRO A 48 -13.06 2.48 2.66
N ASP A 49 -13.16 3.80 2.61
CA ASP A 49 -12.17 4.64 1.94
C ASP A 49 -10.85 4.67 2.71
N ARG A 50 -10.09 3.59 2.58
CA ARG A 50 -8.78 3.46 3.22
C ARG A 50 -7.71 4.29 2.54
N LEU A 51 -7.80 4.50 1.22
CA LEU A 51 -6.86 5.34 0.50
C LEU A 51 -6.98 6.80 0.90
N GLY A 52 -8.21 7.31 1.05
CA GLY A 52 -8.44 8.67 1.55
C GLY A 52 -7.86 8.86 2.94
N ARG A 53 -8.08 7.90 3.83
CA ARG A 53 -7.52 7.93 5.17
C ARG A 53 -5.99 7.85 5.16
N ALA A 54 -5.43 6.98 4.31
CA ALA A 54 -3.98 6.87 4.16
C ALA A 54 -3.37 8.18 3.67
N ALA A 55 -4.03 8.88 2.74
CA ALA A 55 -3.58 10.17 2.25
C ALA A 55 -3.54 11.23 3.38
N GLU A 56 -4.53 11.23 4.25
CA GLU A 56 -4.57 12.13 5.41
C GLU A 56 -3.45 11.85 6.40
N LEU A 57 -3.09 10.58 6.58
CA LEU A 57 -2.08 10.14 7.54
C LEU A 57 -0.65 10.16 6.98
N ALA A 58 -0.48 10.22 5.67
CA ALA A 58 0.83 10.20 5.04
C ALA A 58 1.63 11.45 5.41
N GLY A 59 2.70 11.26 6.18
CA GLY A 59 3.51 12.35 6.74
C GLY A 59 4.83 12.59 6.01
N ASN A 60 5.15 11.82 5.00
CA ASN A 60 6.40 11.94 4.24
C ASN A 60 6.18 11.68 2.76
N THR A 61 7.17 12.02 1.95
CA THR A 61 7.10 11.88 0.49
C THR A 61 6.92 10.42 0.06
N ARG A 62 7.62 9.50 0.71
CA ARG A 62 7.54 8.07 0.41
C ARG A 62 6.10 7.56 0.53
N ASP A 63 5.44 7.86 1.64
CA ASP A 63 4.08 7.41 1.90
C ASP A 63 3.07 8.11 0.97
N ARG A 64 3.25 9.40 0.70
CA ARG A 64 2.38 10.13 -0.25
C ARG A 64 2.48 9.56 -1.65
N GLN A 65 3.67 9.21 -2.10
CA GLN A 65 3.89 8.58 -3.40
C GLN A 65 3.22 7.20 -3.45
N LEU A 66 3.34 6.41 -2.38
CA LEU A 66 2.67 5.12 -2.29
C LEU A 66 1.16 5.26 -2.45
N VAL A 67 0.54 6.21 -1.76
CA VAL A 67 -0.90 6.45 -1.86
C VAL A 67 -1.29 6.83 -3.29
N ALA A 68 -0.52 7.70 -3.94
CA ALA A 68 -0.78 8.11 -5.33
C ALA A 68 -0.69 6.93 -6.29
N ILE A 69 0.30 6.07 -6.12
CA ILE A 69 0.48 4.85 -6.93
C ILE A 69 -0.72 3.92 -6.75
N ALA A 70 -1.11 3.68 -5.50
CA ALA A 70 -2.25 2.80 -5.20
C ALA A 70 -3.56 3.35 -5.77
N ALA A 71 -3.78 4.66 -5.67
CA ALA A 71 -4.98 5.31 -6.21
C ALA A 71 -5.04 5.17 -7.74
N ALA A 72 -3.93 5.35 -8.43
CA ALA A 72 -3.86 5.16 -9.89
C ALA A 72 -4.11 3.70 -10.26
N HIS A 73 -3.57 2.76 -9.48
CA HIS A 73 -3.77 1.33 -9.71
C HIS A 73 -5.24 0.94 -9.56
N VAL A 74 -5.90 1.39 -8.50
CA VAL A 74 -7.32 1.11 -8.25
C VAL A 74 -8.20 1.74 -9.33
N ALA A 75 -7.81 2.91 -9.84
CA ALA A 75 -8.53 3.59 -10.92
C ALA A 75 -8.32 2.95 -12.30
N GLY A 76 -7.40 1.99 -12.41
CA GLY A 76 -7.09 1.33 -13.68
C GLY A 76 -6.24 2.16 -14.64
N ASP A 77 -5.60 3.22 -14.14
CA ASP A 77 -4.74 4.11 -14.94
C ASP A 77 -3.29 3.56 -14.96
N GLN A 78 -3.06 2.58 -15.83
CA GLN A 78 -1.77 1.88 -15.88
C GLN A 78 -0.62 2.79 -16.31
N ASP A 79 -0.85 3.71 -17.23
CA ASP A 79 0.20 4.64 -17.68
C ASP A 79 0.67 5.51 -16.53
N ARG A 80 -0.25 5.97 -15.70
CA ARG A 80 0.07 6.77 -14.51
C ARG A 80 0.79 5.93 -13.45
N VAL A 81 0.36 4.68 -13.25
CA VAL A 81 1.04 3.74 -12.34
C VAL A 81 2.50 3.59 -12.77
N ASP A 82 2.74 3.31 -14.06
CA ASP A 82 4.10 3.07 -14.56
C ASP A 82 5.00 4.28 -14.35
N ALA A 83 4.49 5.49 -14.63
CA ALA A 83 5.26 6.72 -14.44
C ALA A 83 5.58 6.97 -12.97
N LEU A 84 4.58 6.85 -12.08
CA LEU A 84 4.75 7.08 -10.65
C LEU A 84 5.66 6.05 -10.01
N VAL A 85 5.54 4.78 -10.39
CA VAL A 85 6.39 3.70 -9.88
C VAL A 85 7.84 3.94 -10.29
N ARG A 86 8.08 4.32 -11.54
CA ARG A 86 9.44 4.59 -12.02
C ARG A 86 10.10 5.67 -11.19
N ASP A 87 9.43 6.79 -10.97
CA ASP A 87 9.96 7.89 -10.18
C ASP A 87 10.19 7.49 -8.72
N HIS A 88 9.25 6.74 -8.14
CA HIS A 88 9.33 6.29 -6.75
C HIS A 88 10.51 5.35 -6.52
N LEU A 89 10.73 4.40 -7.40
CA LEU A 89 11.77 3.38 -7.23
C LEU A 89 13.19 3.93 -7.44
N VAL A 90 13.35 5.11 -8.03
CA VAL A 90 14.64 5.79 -8.08
C VAL A 90 15.15 6.09 -6.65
N ASP A 91 14.26 6.57 -5.78
CA ASP A 91 14.61 6.95 -4.41
C ASP A 91 14.38 5.83 -3.39
N HIS A 92 13.48 4.89 -3.71
CA HIS A 92 13.08 3.81 -2.81
C HIS A 92 13.06 2.45 -3.54
N PRO A 93 14.24 1.97 -4.00
CA PRO A 93 14.29 0.76 -4.84
C PRO A 93 13.89 -0.53 -4.12
N ASP A 94 13.91 -0.53 -2.80
CA ASP A 94 13.56 -1.67 -1.94
C ASP A 94 12.12 -1.64 -1.42
N HIS A 95 11.27 -0.76 -1.95
CA HIS A 95 9.88 -0.66 -1.51
C HIS A 95 9.05 -1.83 -2.05
N LEU A 96 8.89 -2.85 -1.24
CA LEU A 96 8.27 -4.12 -1.62
C LEU A 96 6.83 -3.97 -2.12
N LEU A 97 6.01 -3.17 -1.44
CA LEU A 97 4.61 -3.00 -1.79
C LEU A 97 4.46 -2.34 -3.17
N VAL A 98 5.28 -1.33 -3.46
CA VAL A 98 5.29 -0.67 -4.76
C VAL A 98 5.73 -1.64 -5.85
N ALA A 99 6.76 -2.43 -5.61
CA ALA A 99 7.21 -3.44 -6.56
C ALA A 99 6.12 -4.48 -6.83
N TRP A 100 5.36 -4.86 -5.81
CA TRP A 100 4.24 -5.78 -5.95
C TRP A 100 3.10 -5.19 -6.80
N ILE A 101 2.78 -3.92 -6.61
CA ILE A 101 1.77 -3.23 -7.45
C ILE A 101 2.21 -3.22 -8.91
N ALA A 102 3.50 -3.01 -9.17
CA ALA A 102 4.06 -2.89 -10.52
C ALA A 102 4.18 -4.23 -11.25
N ALA A 103 4.13 -5.33 -10.53
CA ALA A 103 4.32 -6.68 -11.11
C ALA A 103 3.17 -7.11 -12.04
#